data_576c5dec39554eecd1a12cde6fe153bd
#
_entry.id   576c5dec39554eecd1a12cde6fe153bd
#
_cell.length_a   1.000
_cell.length_b   1.000
_cell.length_c   1.000
_cell.angle_alpha   90.00
_cell.angle_beta   90.00
_cell.angle_gamma   90.00
#
_symmetry.space_group_name_H-M   'P 1'
#
loop_
_entity.id
_entity.type
_entity.pdbx_description
1 polymer ?
#
loop_
_entity_poly.entity_id
_entity_poly.type
_entity_poly.pdbx_seq_one_letter_code
_entity_poly.pdbx_strand_id
1 'polypeptide(L)'
;MTVVNEGTADIADLIKTNYQVVAIGDGRDTTSASQTGLNNFTFQKTGQVPTIVGSTLIYNVDFTGAQIPASGVSEIGIFKNGTTNGNGTLLSRVTFTNTGVVASGDTVSFTIRVEVDN
;
A
#
# COMPACT_ATOMS: atom_id res chain seq x y z
N MET A 1 -4.76 -28.60 -0.43
CA MET A 1 -3.44 -28.37 -1.06
C MET A 1 -2.62 -27.44 -0.21
N THR A 2 -1.32 -27.72 -0.07
CA THR A 2 -0.42 -26.89 0.71
C THR A 2 0.54 -26.16 -0.22
N VAL A 3 0.69 -24.85 -0.04
CA VAL A 3 1.71 -24.07 -0.75
C VAL A 3 3.03 -24.27 0.00
N VAL A 4 4.03 -24.81 -0.65
CA VAL A 4 5.35 -25.07 -0.05
C VAL A 4 6.22 -23.80 -0.04
N ASN A 5 7.32 -23.79 0.70
CA ASN A 5 8.17 -22.62 0.87
C ASN A 5 8.70 -22.03 -0.45
N GLU A 6 9.09 -22.88 -1.41
CA GLU A 6 9.49 -22.40 -2.73
C GLU A 6 8.36 -21.66 -3.44
N GLY A 7 7.13 -22.17 -3.30
CA GLY A 7 5.95 -21.54 -3.88
C GLY A 7 5.63 -20.20 -3.23
N THR A 8 5.73 -20.10 -1.90
CA THR A 8 5.49 -18.82 -1.23
C THR A 8 6.56 -17.80 -1.58
N ALA A 9 7.82 -18.21 -1.71
CA ALA A 9 8.90 -17.33 -2.14
C ALA A 9 8.69 -16.83 -3.57
N ASP A 10 8.25 -17.69 -4.47
CA ASP A 10 7.95 -17.30 -5.85
C ASP A 10 6.75 -16.33 -5.92
N ILE A 11 5.71 -16.58 -5.14
CA ILE A 11 4.56 -15.67 -5.05
C ILE A 11 5.02 -14.31 -4.53
N ALA A 12 5.88 -14.28 -3.51
CA ALA A 12 6.42 -13.02 -2.99
C ALA A 12 7.22 -12.27 -4.06
N ASP A 13 8.03 -12.96 -4.86
CA ASP A 13 8.78 -12.36 -5.97
C ASP A 13 7.84 -11.79 -7.04
N LEU A 14 6.77 -12.49 -7.36
CA LEU A 14 5.76 -12.01 -8.32
C LEU A 14 5.06 -10.75 -7.80
N ILE A 15 4.74 -10.70 -6.52
CA ILE A 15 4.15 -9.51 -5.89
C ILE A 15 5.15 -8.35 -5.96
N LYS A 16 6.40 -8.58 -5.58
CA LYS A 16 7.44 -7.55 -5.63
C LYS A 16 7.59 -6.96 -7.02
N THR A 17 7.59 -7.80 -8.05
CA THR A 17 7.77 -7.36 -9.43
C THR A 17 6.57 -6.57 -9.96
N ASN A 18 5.36 -6.92 -9.56
CA ASN A 18 4.13 -6.41 -10.16
C ASN A 18 3.41 -5.36 -9.32
N TYR A 19 3.59 -5.35 -8.00
CA TYR A 19 2.85 -4.46 -7.09
C TYR A 19 3.81 -3.43 -6.49
N GLN A 20 4.03 -2.35 -7.22
CA GLN A 20 5.01 -1.32 -6.85
C GLN A 20 4.38 0.08 -6.71
N VAL A 21 3.06 0.15 -6.59
CA VAL A 21 2.35 1.41 -6.39
C VAL A 21 1.75 1.43 -5.00
N VAL A 22 2.06 2.48 -4.24
CA VAL A 22 1.48 2.69 -2.92
C VAL A 22 0.64 3.96 -2.97
N ALA A 23 -0.64 3.82 -2.65
CA ALA A 23 -1.60 4.92 -2.67
C ALA A 23 -2.12 5.22 -1.28
N ILE A 24 -2.40 6.48 -1.03
CA ILE A 24 -2.97 6.97 0.23
C ILE A 24 -4.31 7.64 -0.01
N GLY A 25 -5.12 7.69 1.04
CA GLY A 25 -6.40 8.36 1.02
C GLY A 25 -6.88 8.67 2.42
N ASP A 26 -8.04 9.30 2.51
CA ASP A 26 -8.67 9.65 3.80
C ASP A 26 -9.98 8.89 4.04
N GLY A 27 -10.19 7.79 3.34
CA GLY A 27 -11.31 6.89 3.59
C GLY A 27 -11.16 6.16 4.92
N ARG A 28 -12.28 5.83 5.56
CA ARG A 28 -12.30 5.29 6.92
C ARG A 28 -13.10 3.99 7.05
N ASP A 29 -13.77 3.55 5.99
CA ASP A 29 -14.57 2.33 6.05
C ASP A 29 -13.68 1.09 6.15
N THR A 30 -14.21 0.06 6.81
CA THR A 30 -13.52 -1.22 6.92
C THR A 30 -13.28 -1.83 5.54
N THR A 31 -12.09 -2.41 5.34
CA THR A 31 -11.77 -3.12 4.11
C THR A 31 -12.61 -4.39 3.96
N SER A 32 -13.15 -4.60 2.77
CA SER A 32 -13.86 -5.84 2.43
C SER A 32 -13.11 -6.61 1.34
N ALA A 33 -13.37 -7.93 1.27
CA ALA A 33 -12.73 -8.80 0.27
C ALA A 33 -13.11 -8.44 -1.17
N SER A 34 -14.24 -7.75 -1.37
CA SER A 34 -14.69 -7.33 -2.70
C SER A 34 -14.22 -5.93 -3.10
N GLN A 35 -13.43 -5.29 -2.25
CA GLN A 35 -12.96 -3.93 -2.51
C GLN A 35 -11.94 -3.90 -3.65
N THR A 36 -12.06 -2.92 -4.54
CA THR A 36 -11.21 -2.79 -5.72
C THR A 36 -10.33 -1.55 -5.72
N GLY A 37 -10.46 -0.68 -4.72
CA GLY A 37 -9.67 0.54 -4.60
C GLY A 37 -9.78 1.15 -3.22
N LEU A 38 -9.18 2.33 -3.03
CA LEU A 38 -9.33 3.07 -1.79
C LEU A 38 -10.73 3.72 -1.75
N ASN A 39 -11.23 3.96 -0.54
CA ASN A 39 -12.52 4.64 -0.38
C ASN A 39 -12.46 6.08 -0.85
N ASN A 40 -11.36 6.76 -0.56
CA ASN A 40 -11.17 8.14 -1.01
C ASN A 40 -9.69 8.40 -1.33
N PHE A 41 -9.29 8.02 -2.54
CA PHE A 41 -7.91 8.18 -3.03
C PHE A 41 -7.52 9.66 -3.07
N THR A 42 -6.30 9.97 -2.60
CA THR A 42 -5.76 11.33 -2.64
C THR A 42 -4.42 11.44 -3.36
N PHE A 43 -3.52 10.47 -3.22
CA PHE A 43 -2.21 10.53 -3.86
C PHE A 43 -1.61 9.13 -3.98
N GLN A 44 -0.69 8.95 -4.95
CA GLN A 44 0.03 7.67 -5.10
C GLN A 44 1.49 7.91 -5.45
N LYS A 45 2.33 6.94 -5.07
CA LYS A 45 3.73 6.86 -5.52
C LYS A 45 3.94 5.57 -6.27
N THR A 46 4.59 5.66 -7.43
CA THR A 46 4.99 4.51 -8.23
C THR A 46 6.42 4.10 -7.90
N GLY A 47 6.86 2.95 -8.41
CA GLY A 47 8.24 2.52 -8.26
C GLY A 47 8.63 2.18 -6.81
N GLN A 48 7.69 1.81 -5.97
CA GLN A 48 7.93 1.48 -4.57
C GLN A 48 8.22 -0.02 -4.47
N VAL A 49 9.50 -0.38 -4.49
CA VAL A 49 9.95 -1.77 -4.49
C VAL A 49 10.08 -2.28 -3.06
N PRO A 50 9.36 -3.33 -2.67
CA PRO A 50 9.48 -3.88 -1.32
C PRO A 50 10.76 -4.69 -1.14
N THR A 51 11.16 -4.85 0.12
CA THR A 51 12.19 -5.81 0.51
C THR A 51 11.50 -7.11 0.92
N ILE A 52 12.06 -8.24 0.51
CA ILE A 52 11.54 -9.56 0.89
C ILE A 52 12.41 -10.13 2.01
N VAL A 53 11.76 -10.53 3.09
CA VAL A 53 12.38 -11.27 4.20
C VAL A 53 11.56 -12.53 4.40
N GLY A 54 12.13 -13.67 4.02
CA GLY A 54 11.37 -14.94 3.99
C GLY A 54 10.25 -14.86 2.96
N SER A 55 9.01 -14.94 3.41
CA SER A 55 7.81 -14.77 2.58
C SER A 55 7.07 -13.46 2.87
N THR A 56 7.71 -12.53 3.58
CA THR A 56 7.12 -11.24 3.93
C THR A 56 7.70 -10.15 3.05
N LEU A 57 6.83 -9.36 2.42
CA LEU A 57 7.22 -8.18 1.67
C LEU A 57 7.07 -6.96 2.58
N ILE A 58 8.11 -6.12 2.62
CA ILE A 58 8.13 -4.93 3.47
C ILE A 58 8.22 -3.71 2.55
N TYR A 59 7.16 -2.91 2.53
CA TYR A 59 7.12 -1.65 1.80
C TYR A 59 7.42 -0.52 2.77
N ASN A 60 8.45 0.28 2.46
CA ASN A 60 8.73 1.52 3.18
C ASN A 60 8.49 2.67 2.21
N VAL A 61 7.57 3.55 2.56
CA VAL A 61 7.20 4.67 1.70
C VAL A 61 7.05 5.94 2.50
N ASP A 62 7.58 7.04 1.95
CA ASP A 62 7.52 8.36 2.57
C ASP A 62 6.64 9.28 1.74
N PHE A 63 5.78 10.04 2.42
CA PHE A 63 5.00 11.10 1.81
C PHE A 63 5.30 12.41 2.52
N THR A 64 5.54 13.47 1.73
CA THR A 64 5.72 14.81 2.30
C THR A 64 4.36 15.43 2.61
N GLY A 65 4.34 16.41 3.50
CA GLY A 65 3.11 17.13 3.82
C GLY A 65 2.49 17.81 2.60
N ALA A 66 3.32 18.19 1.60
CA ALA A 66 2.83 18.75 0.34
C ALA A 66 2.04 17.73 -0.49
N GLN A 67 2.27 16.43 -0.29
CA GLN A 67 1.59 15.33 -0.97
C GLN A 67 0.34 14.86 -0.21
N ILE A 68 0.17 15.31 1.03
CA ILE A 68 -0.93 14.93 1.90
C ILE A 68 -1.91 16.08 2.00
N PRO A 69 -3.19 15.88 1.64
CA PRO A 69 -4.19 16.94 1.76
C PRO A 69 -4.51 17.29 3.22
N ALA A 70 -5.18 18.41 3.44
CA ALA A 70 -5.57 18.85 4.78
C ALA A 70 -6.45 17.81 5.50
N SER A 71 -7.16 16.97 4.78
CA SER A 71 -7.96 15.88 5.35
C SER A 71 -7.11 14.75 5.97
N GLY A 72 -5.79 14.75 5.74
CA GLY A 72 -4.87 13.76 6.29
C GLY A 72 -4.89 12.43 5.58
N VAL A 73 -4.34 11.40 6.24
CA VAL A 73 -4.28 10.03 5.73
C VAL A 73 -4.90 9.08 6.75
N SER A 74 -5.81 8.22 6.31
CA SER A 74 -6.43 7.19 7.14
C SER A 74 -6.54 5.83 6.43
N GLU A 75 -6.09 5.74 5.18
CA GLU A 75 -6.03 4.48 4.44
C GLU A 75 -4.79 4.46 3.57
N ILE A 76 -4.26 3.27 3.33
CA ILE A 76 -3.14 3.05 2.43
C ILE A 76 -3.38 1.74 1.69
N GLY A 77 -3.01 1.68 0.42
CA GLY A 77 -3.18 0.49 -0.40
C GLY A 77 -1.99 0.23 -1.30
N ILE A 78 -1.82 -1.05 -1.65
CA ILE A 78 -0.77 -1.51 -2.55
C ILE A 78 -1.45 -1.97 -3.83
N PHE A 79 -0.97 -1.47 -4.96
CA PHE A 79 -1.60 -1.69 -6.27
C PHE A 79 -0.60 -2.20 -7.30
N LYS A 80 -1.13 -2.93 -8.26
CA LYS A 80 -0.44 -3.28 -9.50
C LYS A 80 -0.86 -2.30 -10.59
N ASN A 81 0.12 -1.77 -11.33
CA ASN A 81 -0.12 -0.87 -12.47
C ASN A 81 -0.98 0.34 -12.09
N GLY A 82 -0.60 1.03 -11.02
CA GLY A 82 -1.31 2.22 -10.59
C GLY A 82 -1.39 3.25 -11.70
N THR A 83 -2.56 3.83 -11.87
CA THR A 83 -2.80 4.97 -12.74
C THR A 83 -2.77 6.25 -11.92
N THR A 84 -2.92 7.40 -12.58
CA THR A 84 -2.96 8.70 -11.92
C THR A 84 -4.05 8.82 -10.85
N ASN A 85 -5.06 7.96 -10.89
CA ASN A 85 -6.17 7.97 -9.94
C ASN A 85 -6.18 6.76 -9.01
N GLY A 86 -5.08 6.01 -8.92
CA GLY A 86 -5.02 4.82 -8.09
C GLY A 86 -5.93 3.69 -8.59
N ASN A 87 -6.20 3.64 -9.89
CA ASN A 87 -7.14 2.68 -10.49
C ASN A 87 -6.49 1.38 -10.95
N GLY A 88 -5.34 1.02 -10.39
CA GLY A 88 -4.73 -0.28 -10.66
C GLY A 88 -5.44 -1.41 -9.92
N THR A 89 -4.88 -2.61 -9.98
CA THR A 89 -5.40 -3.74 -9.23
C THR A 89 -4.96 -3.66 -7.77
N LEU A 90 -5.92 -3.62 -6.86
CA LEU A 90 -5.64 -3.56 -5.43
C LEU A 90 -5.23 -4.94 -4.90
N LEU A 91 -4.06 -5.00 -4.27
CA LEU A 91 -3.61 -6.18 -3.55
C LEU A 91 -4.09 -6.17 -2.11
N SER A 92 -3.87 -5.06 -1.41
CA SER A 92 -4.11 -4.95 0.01
C SER A 92 -4.42 -3.51 0.39
N ARG A 93 -5.29 -3.33 1.37
CA ARG A 93 -5.64 -2.03 1.92
C ARG A 93 -5.69 -2.13 3.44
N VAL A 94 -5.16 -1.14 4.12
CA VAL A 94 -5.25 -1.02 5.57
C VAL A 94 -5.77 0.35 5.95
N THR A 95 -6.56 0.41 7.00
CA THR A 95 -7.05 1.65 7.60
C THR A 95 -6.42 1.85 8.98
N PHE A 96 -6.32 3.11 9.37
CA PHE A 96 -5.73 3.48 10.65
C PHE A 96 -6.28 4.84 11.09
N THR A 97 -5.92 5.25 12.30
CA THR A 97 -6.31 6.58 12.80
C THR A 97 -5.75 7.67 11.90
N ASN A 98 -6.60 8.60 11.47
CA ASN A 98 -6.21 9.66 10.57
C ASN A 98 -5.05 10.48 11.14
N THR A 99 -4.08 10.80 10.29
CA THR A 99 -2.89 11.57 10.68
C THR A 99 -3.20 13.02 11.06
N GLY A 100 -4.32 13.56 10.59
CA GLY A 100 -4.58 14.99 10.63
C GLY A 100 -3.73 15.76 9.63
N VAL A 101 -3.68 17.07 9.79
CA VAL A 101 -2.90 17.94 8.91
C VAL A 101 -1.41 17.70 9.11
N VAL A 102 -0.69 17.53 8.00
CA VAL A 102 0.78 17.38 7.99
C VAL A 102 1.36 18.63 7.33
N ALA A 103 2.28 19.31 8.02
CA ALA A 103 2.93 20.51 7.51
C ALA A 103 3.75 20.20 6.25
N SER A 104 3.80 21.13 5.29
CA SER A 104 4.41 20.88 3.97
C SER A 104 5.89 20.49 4.05
N GLY A 105 6.60 20.91 5.11
CA GLY A 105 7.99 20.55 5.31
C GLY A 105 8.21 19.25 6.06
N ASP A 106 7.15 18.60 6.52
CA ASP A 106 7.23 17.35 7.27
C ASP A 106 7.07 16.14 6.36
N THR A 107 7.54 15.00 6.84
CA THR A 107 7.44 13.71 6.14
C THR A 107 6.76 12.70 7.04
N VAL A 108 5.84 11.93 6.46
CA VAL A 108 5.22 10.79 7.13
C VAL A 108 5.71 9.52 6.45
N SER A 109 6.28 8.60 7.24
CA SER A 109 6.80 7.33 6.75
C SER A 109 5.86 6.20 7.14
N PHE A 110 5.54 5.36 6.17
CA PHE A 110 4.71 4.17 6.38
C PHE A 110 5.53 2.91 6.12
N THR A 111 5.36 1.92 6.96
CA THR A 111 5.89 0.57 6.74
C THR A 111 4.71 -0.39 6.63
N ILE A 112 4.59 -1.05 5.49
CA ILE A 112 3.50 -2.00 5.24
C ILE A 112 4.11 -3.37 5.02
N ARG A 113 3.62 -4.37 5.75
CA ARG A 113 4.04 -5.74 5.60
C ARG A 113 2.95 -6.56 4.95
N VAL A 114 3.32 -7.28 3.89
CA VAL A 114 2.44 -8.24 3.23
C VAL A 114 3.06 -9.60 3.40
N GLU A 115 2.39 -10.49 4.11
CA GLU A 115 2.87 -11.85 4.36
C GLU A 115 2.18 -12.82 3.43
N VAL A 116 2.98 -13.66 2.75
CA VAL A 116 2.47 -14.75 1.91
C VAL A 116 2.50 -16.02 2.73
N ASP A 117 1.32 -16.46 3.15
CA ASP A 117 1.16 -17.64 3.98
C ASP A 117 1.10 -18.93 3.18
N ASN A 118 1.57 -19.98 3.79
CA ASN A 118 1.42 -21.32 3.27
C ASN A 118 0.65 -22.24 4.24
#